data_80b633e8cb9b6fa8edb9a69727f7924b
#
_entry.id   80b633e8cb9b6fa8edb9a69727f7924b
#
_cell.length_a   1.000
_cell.length_b   1.000
_cell.length_c   1.000
_cell.angle_alpha   90.00
_cell.angle_beta   90.00
_cell.angle_gamma   90.00
#
_symmetry.space_group_name_H-M   'P 1'
#
loop_
_entity.id
_entity.type
_entity.pdbx_description
1 polymer ?
#
loop_
_entity_poly.entity_id
_entity_poly.type
_entity_poly.pdbx_seq_one_letter_code
_entity_poly.pdbx_strand_id
1 'polypeptide(L)'
;QSPAQLITMLFDKACVLLRQANENLAHSEEEAFDKATTHAMQIVIALRGVLDMEKGGEVAQSLYDTYTSIAASLFKAKSEKDGESIEKLYMALSELREAWQTVS
;
A
#
# COMPACT_ATOMS: atom_id res chain seq x y z
N GLN A 1 9.18 8.63 18.49
CA GLN A 1 9.06 8.25 17.08
C GLN A 1 8.48 9.43 16.29
N SER A 2 9.17 9.82 15.23
CA SER A 2 8.74 10.97 14.44
C SER A 2 7.62 10.60 13.46
N PRO A 3 6.82 11.60 13.00
CA PRO A 3 5.82 11.34 11.97
C PRO A 3 6.42 10.74 10.69
N ALA A 4 7.61 11.18 10.30
CA ALA A 4 8.29 10.66 9.13
C ALA A 4 8.63 9.18 9.29
N GLN A 5 9.09 8.77 10.47
CA GLN A 5 9.37 7.37 10.76
C GLN A 5 8.11 6.52 10.73
N LEU A 6 7.01 7.05 11.24
CA LEU A 6 5.74 6.35 11.22
C LEU A 6 5.28 6.08 9.78
N ILE A 7 5.40 7.08 8.91
CA ILE A 7 5.03 6.91 7.50
C ILE A 7 5.90 5.86 6.84
N THR A 8 7.21 5.88 7.09
CA THR A 8 8.12 4.84 6.57
C THR A 8 7.70 3.46 7.03
N MET A 9 7.34 3.32 8.31
CA MET A 9 6.87 2.05 8.86
C MET A 9 5.59 1.57 8.18
N LEU A 10 4.68 2.48 7.87
CA LEU A 10 3.44 2.14 7.16
C LEU A 10 3.73 1.60 5.76
N PHE A 11 4.62 2.27 5.03
CA PHE A 11 5.05 1.78 3.71
C PHE A 11 5.69 0.39 3.82
N ASP A 12 6.60 0.21 4.77
CA ASP A 12 7.28 -1.07 4.98
C ASP A 12 6.29 -2.18 5.27
N LYS A 13 5.35 -1.91 6.16
CA LYS A 13 4.36 -2.92 6.54
C LYS A 13 3.47 -3.29 5.37
N ALA A 14 3.04 -2.30 4.57
CA ALA A 14 2.22 -2.59 3.39
C ALA A 14 3.00 -3.48 2.41
N CYS A 15 4.26 -3.19 2.18
CA CYS A 15 5.10 -3.99 1.28
C CYS A 15 5.27 -5.42 1.79
N VAL A 16 5.54 -5.58 3.09
CA VAL A 16 5.66 -6.91 3.71
C VAL A 16 4.36 -7.69 3.56
N LEU A 17 3.22 -7.04 3.78
CA LEU A 17 1.91 -7.68 3.67
C LEU A 17 1.62 -8.17 2.24
N LEU A 18 2.02 -7.39 1.23
CA LEU A 18 1.81 -7.81 -0.15
C LEU A 18 2.71 -9.00 -0.52
N ARG A 19 3.94 -9.04 0.01
CA ARG A 19 4.80 -10.21 -0.15
C ARG A 19 4.19 -11.42 0.53
N GLN A 20 3.70 -11.26 1.76
CA GLN A 20 3.01 -12.34 2.48
C GLN A 20 1.78 -12.81 1.73
N ALA A 21 1.02 -11.89 1.14
CA ALA A 21 -0.18 -12.24 0.37
C ALA A 21 0.17 -13.17 -0.79
N ASN A 22 1.21 -12.84 -1.55
CA ASN A 22 1.61 -13.70 -2.66
C ASN A 22 2.17 -15.04 -2.19
N GLU A 23 2.86 -15.07 -1.07
CA GLU A 23 3.30 -16.30 -0.44
C GLU A 23 2.10 -17.18 -0.05
N ASN A 24 1.09 -16.57 0.59
CA ASN A 24 -0.13 -17.28 0.96
C ASN A 24 -0.85 -17.84 -0.26
N LEU A 25 -0.92 -17.04 -1.33
CA LEU A 25 -1.58 -17.47 -2.57
C LEU A 25 -0.87 -18.67 -3.19
N ALA A 26 0.46 -18.66 -3.18
CA ALA A 26 1.26 -19.76 -3.72
C ALA A 26 1.05 -21.08 -2.95
N HIS A 27 0.68 -20.98 -1.67
CA HIS A 27 0.44 -22.15 -0.81
C HIS A 27 -1.06 -22.43 -0.63
N SER A 28 -1.92 -21.80 -1.40
CA SER A 28 -3.38 -21.97 -1.33
C SER A 28 -3.96 -21.64 0.06
N GLU A 29 -3.35 -20.69 0.74
CA GLU A 29 -3.80 -20.21 2.05
C GLU A 29 -4.72 -19.00 1.84
N GLU A 30 -5.95 -19.25 1.41
CA GLU A 30 -6.87 -18.20 0.98
C GLU A 30 -7.26 -17.23 2.08
N GLU A 31 -7.52 -17.74 3.29
CA GLU A 31 -7.89 -16.88 4.41
C GLU A 31 -6.75 -15.94 4.81
N ALA A 32 -5.52 -16.47 4.87
CA ALA A 32 -4.35 -15.65 5.17
C ALA A 32 -4.10 -14.62 4.07
N PHE A 33 -4.30 -15.00 2.81
CA PHE A 33 -4.22 -14.09 1.68
C PHE A 33 -5.22 -12.94 1.83
N ASP A 34 -6.48 -13.25 2.15
CA ASP A 34 -7.52 -12.22 2.33
C ASP A 34 -7.17 -11.27 3.47
N LYS A 35 -6.66 -11.79 4.58
CA LYS A 35 -6.26 -10.96 5.72
C LYS A 35 -5.11 -10.04 5.38
N ALA A 36 -4.09 -10.56 4.71
CA ALA A 36 -2.92 -9.77 4.34
C ALA A 36 -3.27 -8.65 3.37
N THR A 37 -4.09 -8.96 2.35
CA THR A 37 -4.50 -7.95 1.37
C THR A 37 -5.41 -6.89 1.99
N THR A 38 -6.34 -7.30 2.85
CA THR A 38 -7.21 -6.34 3.56
C THR A 38 -6.39 -5.41 4.45
N HIS A 39 -5.42 -5.95 5.16
CA HIS A 39 -4.56 -5.15 6.03
C HIS A 39 -3.72 -4.17 5.20
N ALA A 40 -3.16 -4.62 4.08
CA ALA A 40 -2.42 -3.73 3.18
C ALA A 40 -3.30 -2.58 2.68
N MET A 41 -4.54 -2.87 2.31
CA MET A 41 -5.52 -1.85 1.90
C MET A 41 -5.75 -0.82 3.00
N GLN A 42 -5.92 -1.27 4.23
CA GLN A 42 -6.13 -0.39 5.38
C GLN A 42 -4.93 0.54 5.58
N ILE A 43 -3.72 0.03 5.38
CA ILE A 43 -2.50 0.85 5.50
C ILE A 43 -2.44 1.90 4.40
N VAL A 44 -2.78 1.55 3.16
CA VAL A 44 -2.79 2.51 2.06
C VAL A 44 -3.80 3.64 2.35
N ILE A 45 -4.96 3.30 2.89
CA ILE A 45 -5.96 4.30 3.28
C ILE A 45 -5.44 5.16 4.43
N ALA A 46 -4.69 4.57 5.38
CA ALA A 46 -4.07 5.32 6.45
C ALA A 46 -3.02 6.31 5.91
N LEU A 47 -2.20 5.87 4.95
CA LEU A 47 -1.23 6.75 4.28
C LEU A 47 -1.95 7.93 3.62
N ARG A 48 -3.07 7.65 2.94
CA ARG A 48 -3.88 8.69 2.33
C ARG A 48 -4.42 9.67 3.39
N GLY A 49 -4.84 9.13 4.54
CA GLY A 49 -5.42 9.93 5.63
C GLY A 49 -4.44 10.88 6.30
N VAL A 50 -3.13 10.63 6.23
CA VAL A 50 -2.14 11.51 6.84
C VAL A 50 -1.60 12.57 5.89
N LEU A 51 -2.10 12.62 4.66
CA LEU A 51 -1.73 13.69 3.73
C LEU A 51 -2.25 15.04 4.23
N ASP A 52 -1.40 16.07 4.13
CA ASP A 52 -1.80 17.43 4.43
C ASP A 52 -2.26 18.09 3.12
N MET A 53 -3.57 18.06 2.89
CA MET A 53 -4.14 18.55 1.62
C MET A 53 -3.98 20.04 1.45
N GLU A 54 -3.95 20.81 2.54
CA GLU A 54 -3.76 22.25 2.44
C GLU A 54 -2.33 22.62 2.09
N LYS A 55 -1.35 22.09 2.83
CA LYS A 55 0.06 22.41 2.61
C LYS A 55 0.62 21.74 1.37
N GLY A 56 0.16 20.53 1.07
CA GLY A 56 0.66 19.74 -0.04
C GLY A 56 0.11 20.15 -1.40
N GLY A 57 -1.04 20.84 -1.43
CA GLY A 57 -1.64 21.33 -2.66
C GLY A 57 -1.82 20.25 -3.74
N GLU A 58 -1.32 20.52 -4.94
CA GLU A 58 -1.45 19.60 -6.06
C GLU A 58 -0.70 18.30 -5.88
N VAL A 59 0.44 18.33 -5.17
CA VAL A 59 1.21 17.12 -4.89
C VAL A 59 0.41 16.21 -3.96
N ALA A 60 -0.18 16.76 -2.91
CA ALA A 60 -1.01 15.98 -2.00
C ALA A 60 -2.23 15.42 -2.71
N GLN A 61 -2.86 16.20 -3.59
CA GLN A 61 -4.01 15.71 -4.36
C GLN A 61 -3.60 14.54 -5.27
N SER A 62 -2.46 14.65 -5.93
CA SER A 62 -1.94 13.60 -6.79
C SER A 62 -1.68 12.32 -5.99
N LEU A 63 -1.07 12.45 -4.81
CA LEU A 63 -0.84 11.30 -3.93
C LEU A 63 -2.15 10.71 -3.42
N TYR A 64 -3.09 11.55 -3.07
CA TYR A 64 -4.42 11.10 -2.63
C TYR A 64 -5.06 10.23 -3.70
N ASP A 65 -5.03 10.69 -4.95
CA ASP A 65 -5.59 9.95 -6.08
C ASP A 65 -4.85 8.63 -6.32
N THR A 66 -3.53 8.66 -6.19
CA THR A 66 -2.69 7.47 -6.35
C THR A 66 -3.01 6.42 -5.27
N TYR A 67 -3.11 6.84 -4.01
CA TYR A 67 -3.45 5.92 -2.93
C TYR A 67 -4.86 5.36 -3.11
N THR A 68 -5.80 6.18 -3.55
CA THR A 68 -7.16 5.72 -3.83
C THR A 68 -7.16 4.65 -4.92
N SER A 69 -6.40 4.88 -5.98
CA SER A 69 -6.27 3.92 -7.08
C SER A 69 -5.62 2.62 -6.62
N ILE A 70 -4.57 2.70 -5.80
CA ILE A 70 -3.90 1.52 -5.28
C ILE A 70 -4.86 0.71 -4.41
N ALA A 71 -5.62 1.37 -3.52
CA ALA A 71 -6.57 0.68 -2.66
C ALA A 71 -7.64 -0.04 -3.49
N ALA A 72 -8.16 0.62 -4.53
CA ALA A 72 -9.15 0.00 -5.42
C ALA A 72 -8.57 -1.20 -6.16
N SER A 73 -7.33 -1.08 -6.64
CA SER A 73 -6.65 -2.18 -7.35
C SER A 73 -6.37 -3.35 -6.41
N LEU A 74 -6.05 -3.07 -5.14
CA LEU A 74 -5.86 -4.12 -4.12
C LEU A 74 -7.16 -4.87 -3.87
N PHE A 75 -8.27 -4.14 -3.77
CA PHE A 75 -9.58 -4.78 -3.58
C PHE A 75 -9.89 -5.72 -4.75
N LYS A 76 -9.65 -5.27 -5.96
CA LYS A 76 -9.88 -6.09 -7.16
C LYS A 76 -8.97 -7.31 -7.17
N ALA A 77 -7.66 -7.12 -6.92
CA ALA A 77 -6.69 -8.20 -6.89
C ALA A 77 -7.02 -9.24 -5.83
N LYS A 78 -7.50 -8.79 -4.67
CA LYS A 78 -7.96 -9.68 -3.61
C LYS A 78 -9.15 -10.51 -4.09
N SER A 79 -10.15 -9.86 -4.68
CA SER A 79 -11.37 -10.51 -5.14
C SER A 79 -11.09 -11.56 -6.22
N GLU A 80 -10.12 -11.28 -7.09
CA GLU A 80 -9.76 -12.15 -8.21
C GLU A 80 -8.61 -13.11 -7.90
N LYS A 81 -8.00 -12.97 -6.72
CA LYS A 81 -6.80 -13.73 -6.33
C LYS A 81 -5.70 -13.59 -7.37
N ASP A 82 -5.48 -12.34 -7.80
CA ASP A 82 -4.56 -11.99 -8.87
C ASP A 82 -3.18 -11.64 -8.32
N GLY A 83 -2.31 -12.66 -8.21
CA GLY A 83 -0.96 -12.49 -7.66
C GLY A 83 -0.07 -11.59 -8.49
N GLU A 84 -0.27 -11.57 -9.80
CA GLU A 84 0.51 -10.68 -10.69
C GLU A 84 0.20 -9.22 -10.39
N SER A 85 -1.08 -8.88 -10.20
CA SER A 85 -1.48 -7.53 -9.81
C SER A 85 -0.94 -7.17 -8.43
N ILE A 86 -0.92 -8.10 -7.49
CA ILE A 86 -0.33 -7.88 -6.16
C ILE A 86 1.15 -7.52 -6.29
N GLU A 87 1.89 -8.22 -7.15
CA GLU A 87 3.31 -7.91 -7.37
C GLU A 87 3.50 -6.50 -7.93
N LYS A 88 2.69 -6.11 -8.90
CA LYS A 88 2.74 -4.76 -9.49
C LYS A 88 2.45 -3.68 -8.44
N LEU A 89 1.49 -3.94 -7.55
CA LEU A 89 1.15 -3.00 -6.49
C LEU A 89 2.25 -2.93 -5.43
N TYR A 90 2.91 -4.05 -5.15
CA TYR A 90 4.09 -4.06 -4.30
C TYR A 90 5.16 -3.12 -4.88
N MET A 91 5.43 -3.24 -6.17
CA MET A 91 6.44 -2.40 -6.82
C MET A 91 6.07 -0.92 -6.76
N ALA A 92 4.78 -0.61 -6.99
CA ALA A 92 4.31 0.77 -6.92
C ALA A 92 4.50 1.36 -5.52
N LEU A 93 4.16 0.59 -4.48
CA LEU A 93 4.36 1.04 -3.10
C LEU A 93 5.83 1.19 -2.73
N SER A 94 6.68 0.28 -3.23
CA SER A 94 8.12 0.38 -3.01
C SER A 94 8.70 1.66 -3.62
N GLU A 95 8.25 2.03 -4.81
CA GLU A 95 8.69 3.27 -5.46
C GLU A 95 8.23 4.50 -4.70
N LEU A 96 6.99 4.50 -4.22
CA LEU A 96 6.47 5.59 -3.40
C LEU A 96 7.25 5.72 -2.08
N ARG A 97 7.60 4.59 -1.47
CA ARG A 97 8.42 4.57 -0.26
C ARG A 97 9.78 5.22 -0.51
N GLU A 98 10.44 4.87 -1.61
CA GLU A 98 11.73 5.46 -1.95
C GLU A 98 11.61 6.97 -2.17
N ALA A 99 10.58 7.41 -2.89
CA ALA A 99 10.33 8.82 -3.12
C ALA A 99 10.09 9.56 -1.79
N TRP A 100 9.33 8.95 -0.89
CA TRP A 100 9.10 9.51 0.44
C TRP A 100 10.40 9.66 1.22
N GLN A 101 11.26 8.64 1.21
CA GLN A 101 12.53 8.69 1.93
C GLN A 101 13.45 9.77 1.39
N THR A 102 13.40 10.05 0.09
CA THR A 102 14.24 11.07 -0.52
C THR A 102 13.91 12.46 -0.01
N VAL A 103 12.65 12.73 0.33
CA VAL A 103 12.19 14.06 0.73
C VAL A 103 11.96 14.21 2.24
N SER A 104 12.15 13.14 3.01
CA SER A 104 11.88 13.19 4.46
C SER A 104 13.13 13.38 5.33
#